data_af810290a342c5ebc1b3817d7dcd356f
#
_entry.id   af810290a342c5ebc1b3817d7dcd356f
#
_cell.length_a   1.000
_cell.length_b   1.000
_cell.length_c   1.000
_cell.angle_alpha   90.00
_cell.angle_beta   90.00
_cell.angle_gamma   90.00
#
_symmetry.space_group_name_H-M   'P 1'
#
loop_
_entity.id
_entity.type
_entity.pdbx_description
1 polymer ?
#
loop_
_entity_poly.entity_id
_entity_poly.type
_entity_poly.pdbx_seq_one_letter_code
_entity_poly.pdbx_strand_id
1 'polypeptide(L)'
;LLFGDWGTSRLYVLGLAFYYTAHASIYYLAVMSLIMAGVAWGYTIICRCFPDGGGVYSAARSISPLLSVIAATLLLCDFIITASLSAIEAYHYFGVHGKGAIIAASIGTITVLGLLNWFGARAAGRFALFIAVIAIAASAIIGAMCLPLLPIGLSAAKPIVTGVDDPWKMWESLVRIVLALSGVEAVASMTGLMKKPVARTAKRTLWPVLIEVVILNLIFCIALNALPGRLQTSTPDYVTYEQQMNLNSDLTPKANATPDEIAAYEAVKAETLEIKKYRTTAVKVLADYSATRLFGETVGNAVGIAAGIIFGLLLLSAVNTAILAMVSVYYALARDGELPKVLTKLNYSGVPWVGLLLAAGAPAVVLLFVHDDKALGELYAIGVVGAIAINFVCCAWNRELPITVWERRGLWFMGGLMSVIGVTIVYAKPNATAFAGSIIGVVLIARWLVRAKARRAALIEPLPTPSDGWLALLRQTSQNIVDTESRIMLAARGRDHAEFAVELAKKRGAALFVIYVRTLRMLDVQPGQIPRIEDDPDGQEALGTVALIAQRASVPIVPIYVTSPNVAEEILDYTVTYGCDTLIMGRSRRSLFSKRIEGNVLLRVAEDLPEGVSLITRATPTVENPRGLDSTTG
;
A
#
# COMPACT_ATOMS: atom_id res chain seq x y z
N LEU A 1 1.01 7.81 -5.83
CA LEU A 1 1.15 6.53 -5.11
C LEU A 1 2.31 5.70 -5.65
N LEU A 2 2.31 5.33 -6.94
CA LEU A 2 3.39 4.54 -7.54
C LEU A 2 4.79 5.13 -7.28
N PHE A 3 4.96 6.43 -7.47
CA PHE A 3 6.23 7.10 -7.23
C PHE A 3 6.61 7.10 -5.74
N GLY A 4 5.63 7.13 -4.84
CA GLY A 4 5.84 7.06 -3.39
C GLY A 4 6.46 5.73 -2.93
N ASP A 5 6.32 4.66 -3.72
CA ASP A 5 6.89 3.35 -3.45
C ASP A 5 8.14 3.11 -4.31
N TRP A 6 7.99 3.07 -5.63
CA TRP A 6 9.11 2.78 -6.53
C TRP A 6 10.20 3.86 -6.52
N GLY A 7 9.82 5.14 -6.45
CA GLY A 7 10.78 6.25 -6.37
C GLY A 7 11.60 6.30 -5.08
N THR A 8 11.14 5.64 -4.01
CA THR A 8 11.88 5.56 -2.74
C THR A 8 12.98 4.51 -2.75
N SER A 9 12.90 3.49 -3.63
CA SER A 9 13.89 2.41 -3.67
C SER A 9 15.33 2.92 -3.83
N ARG A 10 15.54 4.00 -4.58
CA ARG A 10 16.86 4.64 -4.74
C ARG A 10 17.46 5.14 -3.42
N LEU A 11 16.64 5.52 -2.45
CA LEU A 11 17.10 6.14 -1.21
C LEU A 11 17.89 5.16 -0.32
N TYR A 12 17.63 3.87 -0.45
CA TYR A 12 18.33 2.81 0.27
C TYR A 12 19.15 1.88 -0.66
N VAL A 13 18.72 1.68 -1.90
CA VAL A 13 19.40 0.77 -2.84
C VAL A 13 20.78 1.29 -3.27
N LEU A 14 20.91 2.59 -3.51
CA LEU A 14 22.20 3.18 -3.93
C LEU A 14 23.30 2.96 -2.91
N GLY A 15 23.02 3.22 -1.64
CA GLY A 15 23.97 2.99 -0.56
C GLY A 15 24.31 1.52 -0.39
N LEU A 16 23.32 0.63 -0.46
CA LEU A 16 23.54 -0.82 -0.40
C LEU A 16 24.31 -1.35 -1.61
N ALA A 17 24.00 -0.88 -2.82
CA ALA A 17 24.72 -1.28 -4.03
C ALA A 17 26.22 -0.92 -3.91
N PHE A 18 26.50 0.31 -3.50
CA PHE A 18 27.88 0.74 -3.30
C PHE A 18 28.57 -0.06 -2.16
N TYR A 19 27.87 -0.34 -1.07
CA TYR A 19 28.37 -1.14 0.04
C TYR A 19 28.79 -2.56 -0.39
N TYR A 20 27.97 -3.24 -1.24
CA TYR A 20 28.27 -4.61 -1.67
C TYR A 20 29.21 -4.72 -2.86
N THR A 21 29.27 -3.71 -3.72
CA THR A 21 29.96 -3.79 -5.00
C THR A 21 31.01 -2.69 -5.23
N ALA A 22 31.16 -1.76 -4.28
CA ALA A 22 32.13 -0.66 -4.32
C ALA A 22 32.17 0.03 -5.70
N HIS A 23 33.35 0.16 -6.30
CA HIS A 23 33.55 0.79 -7.61
C HIS A 23 32.95 0.04 -8.80
N ALA A 24 32.51 -1.22 -8.60
CA ALA A 24 31.78 -1.97 -9.62
C ALA A 24 30.26 -1.67 -9.62
N SER A 25 29.74 -0.89 -8.67
CA SER A 25 28.33 -0.62 -8.44
C SER A 25 27.58 -0.15 -9.69
N ILE A 26 28.21 0.64 -10.57
CA ILE A 26 27.61 1.11 -11.82
C ILE A 26 27.24 -0.05 -12.75
N TYR A 27 28.10 -1.05 -12.89
CA TYR A 27 27.84 -2.20 -13.77
C TYR A 27 26.72 -3.06 -13.23
N TYR A 28 26.71 -3.29 -11.92
CA TYR A 28 25.65 -4.04 -11.24
C TYR A 28 24.31 -3.32 -11.32
N LEU A 29 24.28 -1.99 -11.09
CA LEU A 29 23.06 -1.21 -11.23
C LEU A 29 22.60 -1.08 -12.69
N ALA A 30 23.50 -1.06 -13.66
CA ALA A 30 23.12 -1.09 -15.08
C ALA A 30 22.43 -2.43 -15.43
N VAL A 31 22.98 -3.57 -14.99
CA VAL A 31 22.34 -4.89 -15.17
C VAL A 31 20.99 -4.92 -14.45
N MET A 32 20.90 -4.42 -13.21
CA MET A 32 19.67 -4.35 -12.46
C MET A 32 18.63 -3.46 -13.16
N SER A 33 19.05 -2.35 -13.77
CA SER A 33 18.17 -1.46 -14.55
C SER A 33 17.58 -2.15 -15.78
N LEU A 34 18.33 -3.04 -16.44
CA LEU A 34 17.79 -3.87 -17.53
C LEU A 34 16.74 -4.86 -17.02
N ILE A 35 16.99 -5.48 -15.86
CA ILE A 35 16.02 -6.36 -15.21
C ILE A 35 14.76 -5.57 -14.84
N MET A 36 14.91 -4.37 -14.25
CA MET A 36 13.78 -3.46 -13.94
C MET A 36 12.95 -3.13 -15.19
N ALA A 37 13.60 -2.84 -16.31
CA ALA A 37 12.93 -2.57 -17.57
C ALA A 37 12.14 -3.79 -18.08
N GLY A 38 12.71 -5.00 -17.95
CA GLY A 38 12.03 -6.25 -18.27
C GLY A 38 10.82 -6.52 -17.37
N VAL A 39 10.97 -6.26 -16.07
CA VAL A 39 9.87 -6.39 -15.08
C VAL A 39 8.76 -5.37 -15.38
N ALA A 40 9.08 -4.10 -15.61
CA ALA A 40 8.11 -3.06 -15.97
C ALA A 40 7.38 -3.37 -17.28
N TRP A 41 8.09 -3.92 -18.27
CA TRP A 41 7.49 -4.41 -19.51
C TRP A 41 6.48 -5.53 -19.23
N GLY A 42 6.85 -6.53 -18.42
CA GLY A 42 5.96 -7.61 -18.01
C GLY A 42 4.72 -7.10 -17.28
N TYR A 43 4.87 -6.16 -16.34
CA TYR A 43 3.74 -5.54 -15.64
C TYR A 43 2.84 -4.71 -16.58
N THR A 44 3.37 -4.10 -17.64
CA THR A 44 2.54 -3.45 -18.67
C THR A 44 1.58 -4.44 -19.34
N ILE A 45 2.04 -5.69 -19.57
CA ILE A 45 1.21 -6.77 -20.12
C ILE A 45 0.17 -7.21 -19.08
N ILE A 46 0.60 -7.42 -17.84
CA ILE A 46 -0.27 -7.88 -16.74
C ILE A 46 -1.39 -6.86 -16.48
N CYS A 47 -1.10 -5.57 -16.41
CA CYS A 47 -2.11 -4.52 -16.25
C CYS A 47 -3.12 -4.48 -17.40
N ARG A 48 -2.72 -4.91 -18.60
CA ARG A 48 -3.64 -5.08 -19.75
C ARG A 48 -4.54 -6.29 -19.58
N CYS A 49 -4.01 -7.39 -19.04
CA CYS A 49 -4.76 -8.64 -18.85
C CYS A 49 -5.70 -8.58 -17.64
N PHE A 50 -5.33 -7.84 -16.60
CA PHE A 50 -6.09 -7.69 -15.36
C PHE A 50 -6.43 -6.22 -15.08
N PRO A 51 -7.33 -5.62 -15.88
CA PRO A 51 -7.65 -4.19 -15.75
C PRO A 51 -8.40 -3.84 -14.46
N ASP A 52 -9.05 -4.82 -13.86
CA ASP A 52 -9.86 -4.64 -12.65
C ASP A 52 -9.06 -4.79 -11.35
N GLY A 53 -7.73 -4.96 -11.44
CA GLY A 53 -6.81 -5.08 -10.32
C GLY A 53 -6.48 -6.52 -9.92
N GLY A 54 -5.78 -6.67 -8.79
CA GLY A 54 -5.45 -7.97 -8.20
C GLY A 54 -4.11 -8.57 -8.60
N GLY A 55 -3.44 -7.98 -9.60
CA GLY A 55 -2.06 -8.30 -9.93
C GLY A 55 -1.68 -9.78 -9.79
N VAL A 56 -0.76 -10.03 -8.86
CA VAL A 56 -0.23 -11.36 -8.55
C VAL A 56 -1.32 -12.33 -8.08
N TYR A 57 -2.25 -11.85 -7.22
CA TYR A 57 -3.32 -12.67 -6.68
C TYR A 57 -4.27 -13.19 -7.75
N SER A 58 -4.72 -12.30 -8.64
CA SER A 58 -5.63 -12.65 -9.74
C SER A 58 -4.99 -13.57 -10.77
N ALA A 59 -3.71 -13.32 -11.13
CA ALA A 59 -2.96 -14.17 -12.04
C ALA A 59 -2.78 -15.59 -11.48
N ALA A 60 -2.39 -15.72 -10.22
CA ALA A 60 -2.20 -17.01 -9.58
C ALA A 60 -3.52 -17.75 -9.33
N ARG A 61 -4.62 -17.04 -9.07
CA ARG A 61 -5.95 -17.60 -8.81
C ARG A 61 -6.53 -18.30 -10.04
N SER A 62 -6.22 -17.82 -11.24
CA SER A 62 -6.63 -18.48 -12.48
C SER A 62 -6.04 -19.89 -12.64
N ILE A 63 -4.95 -20.21 -11.93
CA ILE A 63 -4.30 -21.52 -11.95
C ILE A 63 -4.67 -22.33 -10.71
N SER A 64 -4.49 -21.77 -9.50
CA SER A 64 -4.76 -22.47 -8.25
C SER A 64 -5.09 -21.50 -7.11
N PRO A 65 -6.18 -21.78 -6.34
CA PRO A 65 -6.48 -20.99 -5.13
C PRO A 65 -5.41 -21.09 -4.03
N LEU A 66 -4.62 -22.18 -3.99
CA LEU A 66 -3.51 -22.28 -3.05
C LEU A 66 -2.34 -21.39 -3.47
N LEU A 67 -2.01 -21.42 -4.74
CA LEU A 67 -0.93 -20.61 -5.31
C LEU A 67 -1.23 -19.11 -5.17
N SER A 68 -2.51 -18.70 -5.33
CA SER A 68 -2.92 -17.31 -5.13
C SER A 68 -2.71 -16.83 -3.69
N VAL A 69 -2.97 -17.69 -2.69
CA VAL A 69 -2.73 -17.35 -1.28
C VAL A 69 -1.23 -17.23 -0.99
N ILE A 70 -0.40 -18.14 -1.50
CA ILE A 70 1.07 -18.06 -1.36
C ILE A 70 1.59 -16.77 -2.00
N ALA A 71 1.16 -16.47 -3.22
CA ALA A 71 1.55 -15.27 -3.95
C ALA A 71 1.14 -13.98 -3.23
N ALA A 72 -0.10 -13.92 -2.73
CA ALA A 72 -0.58 -12.80 -1.92
C ALA A 72 0.18 -12.66 -0.59
N THR A 73 0.59 -13.79 0.01
CA THR A 73 1.37 -13.77 1.25
C THR A 73 2.79 -13.26 1.03
N LEU A 74 3.43 -13.62 -0.08
CA LEU A 74 4.73 -13.06 -0.46
C LEU A 74 4.64 -11.55 -0.68
N LEU A 75 3.54 -11.07 -1.29
CA LEU A 75 3.28 -9.64 -1.43
C LEU A 75 3.03 -8.96 -0.07
N LEU A 76 2.38 -9.64 0.88
CA LEU A 76 2.27 -9.14 2.26
C LEU A 76 3.63 -9.05 2.95
N CYS A 77 4.51 -10.04 2.79
CA CYS A 77 5.88 -10.00 3.31
C CYS A 77 6.62 -8.77 2.77
N ASP A 78 6.50 -8.52 1.47
CA ASP A 78 7.06 -7.35 0.80
C ASP A 78 6.56 -6.04 1.44
N PHE A 79 5.25 -5.83 1.54
CA PHE A 79 4.69 -4.60 2.11
C PHE A 79 4.99 -4.43 3.61
N ILE A 80 5.06 -5.51 4.39
CA ILE A 80 5.45 -5.45 5.81
C ILE A 80 6.86 -4.89 5.94
N ILE A 81 7.80 -5.41 5.15
CA ILE A 81 9.18 -4.97 5.22
C ILE A 81 9.36 -3.59 4.58
N THR A 82 8.65 -3.28 3.49
CA THR A 82 8.62 -1.93 2.90
C THR A 82 8.22 -0.88 3.93
N ALA A 83 7.16 -1.12 4.70
CA ALA A 83 6.72 -0.21 5.75
C ALA A 83 7.76 -0.08 6.87
N SER A 84 8.35 -1.19 7.29
CA SER A 84 9.37 -1.21 8.36
C SER A 84 10.66 -0.50 7.95
N LEU A 85 11.22 -0.86 6.78
CA LEU A 85 12.45 -0.29 6.25
C LEU A 85 12.29 1.20 5.95
N SER A 86 11.22 1.58 5.24
CA SER A 86 10.96 2.99 4.91
C SER A 86 10.76 3.86 6.15
N ALA A 87 10.18 3.31 7.23
CA ALA A 87 10.04 4.06 8.49
C ALA A 87 11.40 4.32 9.15
N ILE A 88 12.29 3.33 9.23
CA ILE A 88 13.65 3.50 9.78
C ILE A 88 14.45 4.48 8.92
N GLU A 89 14.46 4.26 7.61
CA GLU A 89 15.23 5.10 6.68
C GLU A 89 14.76 6.56 6.69
N ALA A 90 13.46 6.83 6.86
CA ALA A 90 12.96 8.19 7.01
C ALA A 90 13.64 8.92 8.16
N TYR A 91 13.84 8.26 9.30
CA TYR A 91 14.50 8.86 10.46
C TYR A 91 16.01 9.00 10.28
N HIS A 92 16.65 8.12 9.52
CA HIS A 92 18.04 8.33 9.10
C HIS A 92 18.17 9.59 8.23
N TYR A 93 17.26 9.79 7.28
CA TYR A 93 17.23 10.99 6.43
C TYR A 93 16.94 12.26 7.23
N PHE A 94 16.08 12.22 8.26
CA PHE A 94 15.86 13.34 9.18
C PHE A 94 17.06 13.62 10.09
N GLY A 95 18.06 12.75 10.14
CA GLY A 95 19.24 12.91 10.97
C GLY A 95 19.01 12.53 12.43
N VAL A 96 18.03 11.69 12.73
CA VAL A 96 17.82 11.17 14.08
C VAL A 96 18.90 10.13 14.38
N HIS A 97 19.54 10.27 15.55
CA HIS A 97 20.59 9.38 16.01
C HIS A 97 20.11 8.55 17.21
N GLY A 98 20.65 7.33 17.33
CA GLY A 98 20.33 6.38 18.40
C GLY A 98 19.28 5.34 18.00
N LYS A 99 19.67 4.04 18.09
CA LYS A 99 18.84 2.91 17.68
C LYS A 99 17.45 2.93 18.32
N GLY A 100 17.37 3.12 19.64
CA GLY A 100 16.10 3.12 20.37
C GLY A 100 15.16 4.26 19.95
N ALA A 101 15.72 5.47 19.72
CA ALA A 101 14.94 6.63 19.27
C ALA A 101 14.36 6.41 17.87
N ILE A 102 15.14 5.88 16.93
CA ILE A 102 14.71 5.58 15.57
C ILE A 102 13.59 4.54 15.58
N ILE A 103 13.74 3.44 16.33
CA ILE A 103 12.74 2.38 16.42
C ILE A 103 11.43 2.92 17.02
N ALA A 104 11.52 3.64 18.16
CA ALA A 104 10.36 4.19 18.81
C ALA A 104 9.63 5.19 17.91
N ALA A 105 10.37 6.07 17.23
CA ALA A 105 9.82 7.03 16.28
C ALA A 105 9.18 6.34 15.07
N SER A 106 9.80 5.28 14.53
CA SER A 106 9.28 4.48 13.42
C SER A 106 7.97 3.78 13.79
N ILE A 107 7.92 3.10 14.94
CA ILE A 107 6.69 2.46 15.45
C ILE A 107 5.61 3.51 15.71
N GLY A 108 5.98 4.65 16.33
CA GLY A 108 5.07 5.76 16.56
C GLY A 108 4.45 6.29 15.26
N THR A 109 5.27 6.48 14.23
CA THR A 109 4.80 6.93 12.90
C THR A 109 3.90 5.91 12.22
N ILE A 110 4.25 4.63 12.22
CA ILE A 110 3.40 3.56 11.67
C ILE A 110 2.04 3.57 12.37
N THR A 111 2.03 3.72 13.69
CA THR A 111 0.80 3.81 14.49
C THR A 111 -0.03 5.04 14.13
N VAL A 112 0.59 6.21 14.03
CA VAL A 112 -0.09 7.46 13.62
C VAL A 112 -0.66 7.35 12.22
N LEU A 113 0.09 6.80 11.26
CA LEU A 113 -0.39 6.58 9.89
C LEU A 113 -1.54 5.57 9.86
N GLY A 114 -1.48 4.50 10.68
CA GLY A 114 -2.60 3.58 10.87
C GLY A 114 -3.85 4.27 11.38
N LEU A 115 -3.71 5.13 12.39
CA LEU A 115 -4.81 5.94 12.93
C LEU A 115 -5.38 6.94 11.92
N LEU A 116 -4.53 7.58 11.12
CA LEU A 116 -4.98 8.48 10.04
C LEU A 116 -5.78 7.73 8.98
N ASN A 117 -5.35 6.52 8.62
CA ASN A 117 -6.05 5.67 7.65
C ASN A 117 -7.39 5.14 8.18
N TRP A 118 -7.61 5.13 9.49
CA TRP A 118 -8.91 4.80 10.08
C TRP A 118 -10.05 5.69 9.57
N PHE A 119 -9.73 6.95 9.23
CA PHE A 119 -10.70 7.93 8.69
C PHE A 119 -10.80 7.92 7.16
N GLY A 120 -9.97 7.13 6.47
CA GLY A 120 -9.97 6.96 5.01
C GLY A 120 -8.81 7.63 4.28
N ALA A 121 -8.47 7.10 3.11
CA ALA A 121 -7.21 7.33 2.39
C ALA A 121 -7.14 8.61 1.52
N ARG A 122 -8.25 9.36 1.32
CA ARG A 122 -8.28 10.48 0.34
C ARG A 122 -7.36 11.65 0.67
N ALA A 123 -7.27 12.02 1.96
CA ALA A 123 -6.41 13.13 2.38
C ALA A 123 -4.94 12.74 2.24
N ALA A 124 -4.60 11.50 2.63
CA ALA A 124 -3.27 10.94 2.52
C ALA A 124 -2.78 10.87 1.06
N GLY A 125 -3.66 10.53 0.11
CA GLY A 125 -3.29 10.45 -1.31
C GLY A 125 -2.92 11.79 -1.96
N ARG A 126 -3.58 12.90 -1.59
CA ARG A 126 -3.23 14.25 -2.08
C ARG A 126 -1.91 14.73 -1.50
N PHE A 127 -1.67 14.47 -0.22
CA PHE A 127 -0.41 14.81 0.45
C PHE A 127 0.75 14.00 -0.15
N ALA A 128 0.56 12.72 -0.38
CA ALA A 128 1.55 11.86 -1.05
C ALA A 128 1.91 12.35 -2.46
N LEU A 129 0.93 12.81 -3.24
CA LEU A 129 1.18 13.39 -4.57
C LEU A 129 2.02 14.68 -4.47
N PHE A 130 1.70 15.56 -3.53
CA PHE A 130 2.46 16.80 -3.33
C PHE A 130 3.92 16.52 -2.97
N ILE A 131 4.16 15.60 -2.02
CA ILE A 131 5.53 15.19 -1.65
C ILE A 131 6.24 14.54 -2.83
N ALA A 132 5.57 13.67 -3.60
CA ALA A 132 6.16 13.01 -4.75
C ALA A 132 6.66 14.02 -5.80
N VAL A 133 5.87 15.05 -6.12
CA VAL A 133 6.27 16.10 -7.07
C VAL A 133 7.49 16.87 -6.57
N ILE A 134 7.53 17.25 -5.29
CA ILE A 134 8.68 17.92 -4.70
C ILE A 134 9.91 17.02 -4.72
N ALA A 135 9.76 15.73 -4.41
CA ALA A 135 10.86 14.77 -4.41
C ALA A 135 11.42 14.50 -5.81
N ILE A 136 10.57 14.45 -6.84
CA ILE A 136 11.02 14.37 -8.24
C ILE A 136 11.85 15.60 -8.61
N ALA A 137 11.35 16.79 -8.30
CA ALA A 137 12.06 18.03 -8.56
C ALA A 137 13.42 18.09 -7.81
N ALA A 138 13.42 17.74 -6.52
CA ALA A 138 14.65 17.67 -5.73
C ALA A 138 15.65 16.66 -6.30
N SER A 139 15.19 15.47 -6.68
CA SER A 139 16.03 14.44 -7.29
C SER A 139 16.64 14.90 -8.62
N ALA A 140 15.85 15.60 -9.45
CA ALA A 140 16.35 16.17 -10.72
C ALA A 140 17.40 17.27 -10.49
N ILE A 141 17.18 18.15 -9.51
CA ILE A 141 18.14 19.20 -9.13
C ILE A 141 19.44 18.57 -8.62
N ILE A 142 19.36 17.61 -7.70
CA ILE A 142 20.54 16.90 -7.17
C ILE A 142 21.25 16.16 -8.30
N GLY A 143 20.51 15.50 -9.20
CA GLY A 143 21.07 14.85 -10.39
C GLY A 143 21.85 15.83 -11.28
N ALA A 144 21.29 17.02 -11.53
CA ALA A 144 21.98 18.07 -12.28
C ALA A 144 23.26 18.57 -11.57
N MET A 145 23.21 18.71 -10.24
CA MET A 145 24.38 19.09 -9.43
C MET A 145 25.47 17.99 -9.41
N CYS A 146 25.11 16.74 -9.64
CA CYS A 146 26.05 15.62 -9.75
C CYS A 146 26.74 15.52 -11.15
N LEU A 147 26.25 16.20 -12.19
CA LEU A 147 26.83 16.11 -13.55
C LEU A 147 28.33 16.39 -13.61
N PRO A 148 28.91 17.40 -12.90
CA PRO A 148 30.34 17.65 -12.88
C PRO A 148 31.17 16.52 -12.23
N LEU A 149 30.54 15.63 -11.44
CA LEU A 149 31.19 14.49 -10.79
C LEU A 149 31.29 13.26 -11.70
N LEU A 150 30.50 13.20 -12.79
CA LEU A 150 30.42 12.02 -13.64
C LEU A 150 31.75 11.62 -14.27
N PRO A 151 32.58 12.53 -14.84
CA PRO A 151 33.88 12.14 -15.40
C PRO A 151 34.80 11.49 -14.36
N ILE A 152 34.81 12.03 -13.14
CA ILE A 152 35.61 11.52 -12.02
C ILE A 152 35.09 10.13 -11.59
N GLY A 153 33.78 10.01 -11.41
CA GLY A 153 33.17 8.75 -11.01
C GLY A 153 33.32 7.64 -12.05
N LEU A 154 33.26 7.96 -13.33
CA LEU A 154 33.49 7.01 -14.41
C LEU A 154 34.97 6.54 -14.46
N SER A 155 35.92 7.43 -14.24
CA SER A 155 37.35 7.05 -14.19
C SER A 155 37.69 6.17 -13.01
N ALA A 156 36.95 6.27 -11.91
CA ALA A 156 37.10 5.44 -10.72
C ALA A 156 36.36 4.08 -10.82
N ALA A 157 35.44 3.93 -11.78
CA ALA A 157 34.62 2.71 -11.92
C ALA A 157 35.47 1.52 -12.36
N LYS A 158 35.27 0.37 -11.69
CA LYS A 158 35.94 -0.90 -12.01
C LYS A 158 34.90 -1.96 -12.35
N PRO A 159 35.09 -2.77 -13.43
CA PRO A 159 34.05 -3.73 -13.86
C PRO A 159 33.94 -4.94 -12.91
N ILE A 160 34.93 -5.18 -12.09
CA ILE A 160 35.00 -6.34 -11.16
C ILE A 160 35.11 -5.81 -9.74
N VAL A 161 34.40 -6.45 -8.81
CA VAL A 161 34.50 -6.15 -7.38
C VAL A 161 35.89 -6.61 -6.92
N THR A 162 36.69 -5.70 -6.35
CA THR A 162 38.04 -6.00 -5.91
C THR A 162 38.01 -7.12 -4.86
N GLY A 163 38.81 -8.20 -5.06
CA GLY A 163 38.88 -9.35 -4.16
C GLY A 163 37.76 -10.39 -4.33
N VAL A 164 36.90 -10.27 -5.38
CA VAL A 164 35.86 -11.25 -5.70
C VAL A 164 36.09 -11.81 -7.09
N ASP A 165 36.84 -12.90 -7.18
CA ASP A 165 37.16 -13.59 -8.46
C ASP A 165 36.17 -14.76 -8.74
N ASP A 166 35.32 -15.10 -7.78
CA ASP A 166 34.35 -16.19 -7.89
C ASP A 166 33.05 -15.71 -8.58
N PRO A 167 32.66 -16.30 -9.74
CA PRO A 167 31.44 -15.98 -10.44
C PRO A 167 30.18 -16.13 -9.58
N TRP A 168 30.15 -17.05 -8.62
CA TRP A 168 29.03 -17.22 -7.70
C TRP A 168 28.88 -16.02 -6.76
N LYS A 169 29.99 -15.53 -6.21
CA LYS A 169 29.97 -14.33 -5.36
C LYS A 169 29.59 -13.07 -6.15
N MET A 170 29.98 -12.97 -7.43
CA MET A 170 29.52 -11.89 -8.32
C MET A 170 28.02 -11.95 -8.52
N TRP A 171 27.47 -13.14 -8.79
CA TRP A 171 26.02 -13.35 -8.91
C TRP A 171 25.30 -13.03 -7.60
N GLU A 172 25.81 -13.50 -6.47
CA GLU A 172 25.26 -13.20 -5.14
C GLU A 172 25.23 -11.69 -4.86
N SER A 173 26.28 -10.95 -5.23
CA SER A 173 26.34 -9.49 -5.10
C SER A 173 25.25 -8.80 -5.93
N LEU A 174 24.96 -9.28 -7.15
CA LEU A 174 23.82 -8.81 -7.95
C LEU A 174 22.48 -9.10 -7.26
N VAL A 175 22.33 -10.30 -6.72
CA VAL A 175 21.10 -10.70 -6.02
C VAL A 175 20.87 -9.88 -4.74
N ARG A 176 21.94 -9.43 -4.06
CA ARG A 176 21.85 -8.58 -2.86
C ARG A 176 21.23 -7.20 -3.14
N ILE A 177 21.37 -6.67 -4.36
CA ILE A 177 20.78 -5.38 -4.78
C ILE A 177 19.44 -5.52 -5.51
N VAL A 178 18.86 -6.70 -5.55
CA VAL A 178 17.54 -6.96 -6.18
C VAL A 178 16.38 -6.16 -5.54
N LEU A 179 16.64 -5.60 -4.35
CA LEU A 179 15.78 -4.64 -3.67
C LEU A 179 15.38 -3.45 -4.57
N ALA A 180 16.19 -3.13 -5.59
CA ALA A 180 15.88 -2.12 -6.59
C ALA A 180 14.59 -2.39 -7.40
N LEU A 181 14.11 -3.63 -7.45
CA LEU A 181 12.88 -4.02 -8.16
C LEU A 181 11.59 -3.66 -7.41
N SER A 182 11.70 -3.28 -6.14
CA SER A 182 10.55 -2.98 -5.29
C SER A 182 9.69 -1.84 -5.82
N GLY A 183 8.37 -1.97 -5.62
CA GLY A 183 7.37 -0.96 -5.93
C GLY A 183 6.73 -1.10 -7.32
N VAL A 184 7.30 -1.89 -8.24
CA VAL A 184 6.71 -2.12 -9.56
C VAL A 184 5.43 -2.95 -9.47
N GLU A 185 5.37 -3.91 -8.55
CA GLU A 185 4.24 -4.80 -8.29
C GLU A 185 3.00 -4.06 -7.76
N ALA A 186 3.20 -2.95 -7.06
CA ALA A 186 2.11 -2.12 -6.57
C ALA A 186 1.21 -1.59 -7.70
N VAL A 187 1.77 -1.36 -8.90
CA VAL A 187 0.99 -0.90 -10.07
C VAL A 187 -0.07 -1.90 -10.48
N ALA A 188 0.27 -3.19 -10.53
CA ALA A 188 -0.68 -4.23 -10.92
C ALA A 188 -1.78 -4.44 -9.87
N SER A 189 -1.47 -4.18 -8.61
CA SER A 189 -2.46 -4.22 -7.53
C SER A 189 -3.45 -3.03 -7.61
N MET A 190 -3.01 -1.90 -8.16
CA MET A 190 -3.79 -0.65 -8.24
C MET A 190 -4.53 -0.43 -9.57
N THR A 191 -4.53 -1.40 -10.49
CA THR A 191 -5.18 -1.22 -11.82
C THR A 191 -6.66 -0.90 -11.71
N GLY A 192 -7.37 -1.41 -10.71
CA GLY A 192 -8.78 -1.10 -10.46
C GLY A 192 -9.09 0.37 -10.14
N LEU A 193 -8.08 1.15 -9.70
CA LEU A 193 -8.20 2.60 -9.44
C LEU A 193 -7.83 3.47 -10.64
N MET A 194 -7.29 2.85 -11.70
CA MET A 194 -6.79 3.61 -12.85
C MET A 194 -7.92 4.06 -13.76
N LYS A 195 -7.78 5.27 -14.29
CA LYS A 195 -8.69 5.79 -15.32
C LYS A 195 -8.68 4.87 -16.55
N LYS A 196 -9.85 4.50 -17.02
CA LYS A 196 -10.01 3.69 -18.25
C LYS A 196 -9.58 4.49 -19.51
N PRO A 197 -8.94 3.87 -20.49
CA PRO A 197 -8.52 2.47 -20.58
C PRO A 197 -7.26 2.17 -19.75
N VAL A 198 -7.35 1.21 -18.85
CA VAL A 198 -6.31 0.88 -17.85
C VAL A 198 -4.95 0.56 -18.47
N ALA A 199 -4.91 -0.21 -19.57
CA ALA A 199 -3.66 -0.54 -20.26
C ALA A 199 -2.85 0.71 -20.70
N ARG A 200 -3.54 1.76 -21.18
CA ARG A 200 -2.88 3.02 -21.59
C ARG A 200 -2.41 3.80 -20.37
N THR A 201 -3.24 3.86 -19.32
CA THR A 201 -2.92 4.56 -18.08
C THR A 201 -1.73 3.91 -17.37
N ALA A 202 -1.72 2.58 -17.22
CA ALA A 202 -0.62 1.82 -16.64
C ALA A 202 0.71 2.08 -17.40
N LYS A 203 0.68 1.98 -18.74
CA LYS A 203 1.86 2.29 -19.57
C LYS A 203 2.35 3.72 -19.36
N ARG A 204 1.45 4.70 -19.34
CA ARG A 204 1.81 6.12 -19.14
C ARG A 204 2.34 6.42 -17.74
N THR A 205 2.04 5.58 -16.78
CA THR A 205 2.51 5.71 -15.39
C THR A 205 3.83 4.99 -15.17
N LEU A 206 3.95 3.73 -15.63
CA LEU A 206 5.12 2.89 -15.41
C LEU A 206 6.39 3.42 -16.10
N TRP A 207 6.29 3.73 -17.40
CA TRP A 207 7.48 4.05 -18.18
C TRP A 207 8.17 5.36 -17.79
N PRO A 208 7.46 6.48 -17.52
CA PRO A 208 8.13 7.71 -17.07
C PRO A 208 8.83 7.52 -15.71
N VAL A 209 8.19 6.79 -14.77
CA VAL A 209 8.81 6.51 -13.47
C VAL A 209 10.04 5.61 -13.62
N LEU A 210 9.96 4.56 -14.44
CA LEU A 210 11.11 3.70 -14.75
C LEU A 210 12.29 4.50 -15.30
N ILE A 211 12.03 5.33 -16.33
CA ILE A 211 13.07 6.13 -17.00
C ILE A 211 13.74 7.08 -15.99
N GLU A 212 12.93 7.75 -15.17
CA GLU A 212 13.42 8.66 -14.13
C GLU A 212 14.28 7.91 -13.11
N VAL A 213 13.76 6.78 -12.57
CA VAL A 213 14.47 5.96 -11.58
C VAL A 213 15.79 5.43 -12.15
N VAL A 214 15.80 4.89 -13.37
CA VAL A 214 17.00 4.32 -14.01
C VAL A 214 18.06 5.41 -14.26
N ILE A 215 17.67 6.53 -14.86
CA ILE A 215 18.60 7.63 -15.19
C ILE A 215 19.22 8.18 -13.90
N LEU A 216 18.42 8.50 -12.90
CA LEU A 216 18.91 9.06 -11.65
C LEU A 216 19.73 8.06 -10.84
N ASN A 217 19.34 6.78 -10.80
CA ASN A 217 20.14 5.74 -10.16
C ASN A 217 21.55 5.63 -10.78
N LEU A 218 21.66 5.67 -12.11
CA LEU A 218 22.95 5.63 -12.79
C LEU A 218 23.78 6.89 -12.53
N ILE A 219 23.16 8.10 -12.61
CA ILE A 219 23.84 9.36 -12.30
C ILE A 219 24.36 9.37 -10.87
N PHE A 220 23.52 9.03 -9.91
CA PHE A 220 23.89 9.00 -8.49
C PHE A 220 24.95 7.94 -8.19
N CYS A 221 24.84 6.77 -8.80
CA CYS A 221 25.83 5.71 -8.64
C CYS A 221 27.21 6.11 -9.17
N ILE A 222 27.26 6.76 -10.35
CA ILE A 222 28.51 7.29 -10.89
C ILE A 222 29.07 8.38 -9.97
N ALA A 223 28.22 9.30 -9.50
CA ALA A 223 28.62 10.38 -8.64
C ALA A 223 29.14 9.87 -7.26
N LEU A 224 28.57 8.79 -6.74
CA LEU A 224 29.06 8.13 -5.52
C LEU A 224 30.52 7.62 -5.68
N ASN A 225 30.89 7.12 -6.86
CA ASN A 225 32.25 6.70 -7.16
C ASN A 225 33.27 7.87 -7.18
N ALA A 226 32.79 9.12 -7.32
CA ALA A 226 33.63 10.31 -7.29
C ALA A 226 33.89 10.88 -5.89
N LEU A 227 33.24 10.34 -4.87
CA LEU A 227 33.42 10.80 -3.49
C LEU A 227 34.80 10.39 -2.95
N PRO A 228 35.45 11.25 -2.09
CA PRO A 228 36.80 10.98 -1.64
C PRO A 228 36.93 9.69 -0.81
N GLY A 229 38.05 9.03 -0.97
CA GLY A 229 38.70 7.84 -0.45
C GLY A 229 38.19 7.03 0.74
N ARG A 230 37.37 7.56 1.62
CA ARG A 230 36.90 6.82 2.81
C ARG A 230 35.80 5.80 2.50
N LEU A 231 35.15 5.91 1.33
CA LEU A 231 34.20 4.90 0.83
C LEU A 231 34.89 3.69 0.21
N GLN A 232 36.22 3.79 -0.02
CA GLN A 232 37.00 2.73 -0.64
C GLN A 232 37.29 1.54 0.29
N THR A 233 37.06 1.71 1.59
CA THR A 233 37.32 0.69 2.63
C THR A 233 36.13 -0.26 2.87
N SER A 234 35.03 -0.11 2.18
CA SER A 234 33.92 -1.06 2.22
C SER A 234 34.15 -2.32 1.37
N THR A 235 35.41 -2.81 1.35
CA THR A 235 35.77 -4.10 0.79
C THR A 235 35.28 -5.24 1.68
N PRO A 236 35.18 -6.49 1.16
CA PRO A 236 34.88 -7.69 1.97
C PRO A 236 35.77 -7.86 3.20
N ASP A 237 36.97 -7.29 3.20
CA ASP A 237 37.90 -7.29 4.34
C ASP A 237 37.36 -6.57 5.58
N TYR A 238 36.40 -5.64 5.42
CA TYR A 238 35.79 -4.95 6.54
C TYR A 238 34.90 -5.89 7.40
N VAL A 239 34.19 -6.82 6.77
CA VAL A 239 33.43 -7.86 7.50
C VAL A 239 34.36 -8.75 8.30
N THR A 240 35.55 -9.02 7.76
CA THR A 240 36.61 -9.78 8.44
C THR A 240 37.18 -8.98 9.61
N TYR A 241 37.30 -7.66 9.48
CA TYR A 241 37.78 -6.77 10.53
C TYR A 241 36.81 -6.66 11.71
N GLU A 242 35.50 -6.57 11.43
CA GLU A 242 34.43 -6.60 12.45
C GLU A 242 34.41 -7.94 13.22
N GLN A 243 34.82 -9.05 12.55
CA GLN A 243 34.94 -10.38 13.16
C GLN A 243 36.27 -10.59 13.90
N GLN A 244 37.33 -9.93 13.49
CA GLN A 244 38.67 -10.06 14.12
C GLN A 244 38.85 -9.19 15.36
N MET A 245 38.15 -8.06 15.45
CA MET A 245 38.10 -7.28 16.68
C MET A 245 37.19 -7.98 17.68
N ASN A 246 37.77 -8.49 18.75
CA ASN A 246 37.11 -9.21 19.85
C ASN A 246 36.20 -8.28 20.67
N LEU A 247 35.20 -7.71 19.98
CA LEU A 247 34.20 -6.80 20.53
C LEU A 247 33.03 -7.61 21.11
N ASN A 248 32.45 -7.09 22.18
CA ASN A 248 31.19 -7.60 22.68
C ASN A 248 30.10 -7.39 21.61
N SER A 249 29.02 -8.17 21.65
CA SER A 249 27.84 -8.08 20.76
C SER A 249 27.25 -6.67 20.64
N ASP A 250 27.60 -5.77 21.57
CA ASP A 250 27.12 -4.38 21.65
C ASP A 250 28.13 -3.34 21.14
N LEU A 251 29.22 -3.79 20.48
CA LEU A 251 30.28 -2.90 20.00
C LEU A 251 30.92 -2.03 21.11
N THR A 252 30.99 -2.51 22.35
CA THR A 252 31.63 -1.82 23.47
C THR A 252 32.99 -2.42 23.79
N PRO A 253 34.01 -1.60 24.17
CA PRO A 253 35.30 -2.12 24.62
C PRO A 253 35.15 -3.01 25.86
N LYS A 254 35.92 -4.06 25.97
CA LYS A 254 35.99 -4.87 27.20
C LYS A 254 36.41 -3.98 28.39
N ALA A 255 35.93 -4.28 29.57
CA ALA A 255 36.19 -3.50 30.79
C ALA A 255 37.68 -3.32 31.16
N ASN A 256 38.59 -4.12 30.54
CA ASN A 256 40.04 -4.09 30.77
C ASN A 256 40.83 -3.62 29.53
N ALA A 257 40.18 -2.87 28.60
CA ALA A 257 40.88 -2.37 27.42
C ALA A 257 41.92 -1.30 27.76
N THR A 258 43.07 -1.37 27.11
CA THR A 258 44.13 -0.38 27.26
C THR A 258 43.77 0.94 26.58
N PRO A 259 44.37 2.09 26.96
CA PRO A 259 44.09 3.38 26.31
C PRO A 259 44.30 3.37 24.79
N ASP A 260 45.28 2.61 24.29
CA ASP A 260 45.56 2.45 22.86
C ASP A 260 44.47 1.63 22.15
N GLU A 261 43.94 0.58 22.80
CA GLU A 261 42.80 -0.21 22.30
C GLU A 261 41.52 0.60 22.30
N ILE A 262 41.31 1.48 23.28
CA ILE A 262 40.17 2.41 23.32
C ILE A 262 40.28 3.44 22.19
N ALA A 263 41.43 4.01 21.95
CA ALA A 263 41.68 4.94 20.85
C ALA A 263 41.48 4.30 19.48
N ALA A 264 41.99 3.06 19.28
CA ALA A 264 41.75 2.26 18.09
C ALA A 264 40.26 1.94 17.90
N TYR A 265 39.54 1.61 18.97
CA TYR A 265 38.09 1.38 18.96
C TYR A 265 37.32 2.65 18.56
N GLU A 266 37.64 3.82 19.13
CA GLU A 266 36.96 5.08 18.78
C GLU A 266 37.21 5.46 17.32
N ALA A 267 38.41 5.22 16.77
CA ALA A 267 38.72 5.43 15.37
C ALA A 267 37.86 4.53 14.46
N VAL A 268 37.79 3.22 14.77
CA VAL A 268 36.98 2.24 14.04
C VAL A 268 35.50 2.53 14.17
N LYS A 269 35.04 2.98 15.35
CA LYS A 269 33.65 3.40 15.59
C LYS A 269 33.29 4.61 14.75
N ALA A 270 34.15 5.61 14.66
CA ALA A 270 33.94 6.80 13.84
C ALA A 270 33.86 6.42 12.35
N GLU A 271 34.77 5.56 11.87
CA GLU A 271 34.76 5.05 10.50
C GLU A 271 33.49 4.22 10.20
N THR A 272 33.09 3.35 11.12
CA THR A 272 31.85 2.55 11.01
C THR A 272 30.61 3.45 10.92
N LEU A 273 30.54 4.51 11.73
CA LEU A 273 29.45 5.49 11.70
C LEU A 273 29.41 6.23 10.36
N GLU A 274 30.56 6.59 9.81
CA GLU A 274 30.65 7.26 8.52
C GLU A 274 30.20 6.34 7.38
N ILE A 275 30.67 5.09 7.34
CA ILE A 275 30.23 4.08 6.37
C ILE A 275 28.72 3.85 6.47
N LYS A 276 28.19 3.76 7.68
CA LYS A 276 26.75 3.62 7.90
C LYS A 276 25.96 4.81 7.35
N LYS A 277 26.45 6.03 7.54
CA LYS A 277 25.84 7.25 7.00
C LYS A 277 25.75 7.20 5.46
N TYR A 278 26.81 6.77 4.78
CA TYR A 278 26.81 6.62 3.33
C TYR A 278 25.89 5.49 2.86
N ARG A 279 25.80 4.40 3.58
CA ARG A 279 24.93 3.26 3.25
C ARG A 279 23.46 3.64 3.34
N THR A 280 23.04 4.35 4.39
CA THR A 280 21.63 4.64 4.66
C THR A 280 21.14 5.92 3.99
N THR A 281 21.99 6.94 3.85
CA THR A 281 21.61 8.26 3.34
C THR A 281 22.42 8.73 2.14
N ALA A 282 22.77 7.83 1.23
CA ALA A 282 23.63 8.11 0.07
C ALA A 282 23.19 9.34 -0.74
N VAL A 283 21.91 9.48 -1.03
CA VAL A 283 21.39 10.62 -1.83
C VAL A 283 21.51 11.95 -1.06
N LYS A 284 21.32 11.93 0.26
CA LYS A 284 21.51 13.13 1.12
C LYS A 284 23.00 13.55 1.13
N VAL A 285 23.91 12.59 1.23
CA VAL A 285 25.35 12.85 1.19
C VAL A 285 25.76 13.40 -0.17
N LEU A 286 25.24 12.86 -1.27
CA LEU A 286 25.48 13.38 -2.61
C LEU A 286 24.95 14.82 -2.77
N ALA A 287 23.78 15.10 -2.22
CA ALA A 287 23.17 16.44 -2.24
C ALA A 287 24.07 17.46 -1.51
N ASP A 288 24.51 17.11 -0.31
CA ASP A 288 25.41 17.94 0.49
C ASP A 288 26.75 18.16 -0.22
N TYR A 289 27.43 17.06 -0.63
CA TYR A 289 28.74 17.12 -1.27
C TYR A 289 28.73 17.86 -2.60
N SER A 290 27.75 17.60 -3.47
CA SER A 290 27.66 18.25 -4.79
C SER A 290 27.36 19.75 -4.66
N ALA A 291 26.48 20.12 -3.72
CA ALA A 291 26.16 21.52 -3.44
C ALA A 291 27.33 22.26 -2.77
N THR A 292 28.03 21.64 -1.83
CA THR A 292 29.25 22.18 -1.21
C THR A 292 30.31 22.49 -2.25
N ARG A 293 30.51 21.60 -3.21
CA ARG A 293 31.50 21.78 -4.28
C ARG A 293 31.14 22.90 -5.26
N LEU A 294 29.85 23.13 -5.51
CA LEU A 294 29.39 24.15 -6.47
C LEU A 294 29.19 25.54 -5.83
N PHE A 295 28.70 25.57 -4.58
CA PHE A 295 28.17 26.80 -3.95
C PHE A 295 28.78 27.09 -2.57
N GLY A 296 29.67 26.24 -2.06
CA GLY A 296 30.27 26.37 -0.74
C GLY A 296 29.54 25.63 0.38
N GLU A 297 30.20 25.50 1.52
CA GLU A 297 29.81 24.63 2.63
C GLU A 297 28.43 25.00 3.25
N THR A 298 28.15 26.29 3.39
CA THR A 298 26.87 26.75 3.97
C THR A 298 25.67 26.31 3.11
N VAL A 299 25.81 26.44 1.77
CA VAL A 299 24.77 26.02 0.84
C VAL A 299 24.68 24.49 0.79
N GLY A 300 25.80 23.78 0.84
CA GLY A 300 25.85 22.34 0.91
C GLY A 300 25.06 21.78 2.08
N ASN A 301 25.35 22.24 3.28
CA ASN A 301 24.64 21.85 4.50
C ASN A 301 23.11 22.13 4.40
N ALA A 302 22.72 23.30 3.88
CA ALA A 302 21.31 23.65 3.70
C ALA A 302 20.61 22.69 2.71
N VAL A 303 21.25 22.38 1.58
CA VAL A 303 20.74 21.45 0.58
C VAL A 303 20.68 20.02 1.13
N GLY A 304 21.68 19.58 1.89
CA GLY A 304 21.69 18.29 2.57
C GLY A 304 20.54 18.13 3.58
N ILE A 305 20.26 19.18 4.38
CA ILE A 305 19.12 19.19 5.31
C ILE A 305 17.80 19.16 4.54
N ALA A 306 17.65 20.00 3.51
CA ALA A 306 16.44 20.03 2.68
C ALA A 306 16.18 18.67 2.00
N ALA A 307 17.20 18.05 1.43
CA ALA A 307 17.13 16.70 0.86
C ALA A 307 16.71 15.67 1.91
N GLY A 308 17.28 15.77 3.13
CA GLY A 308 16.91 14.91 4.26
C GLY A 308 15.43 15.00 4.60
N ILE A 309 14.88 16.22 4.69
CA ILE A 309 13.45 16.44 4.99
C ILE A 309 12.57 15.92 3.85
N ILE A 310 12.87 16.27 2.60
CA ILE A 310 12.05 15.89 1.43
C ILE A 310 12.01 14.37 1.28
N PHE A 311 13.16 13.70 1.33
CA PHE A 311 13.23 12.26 1.14
C PHE A 311 12.74 11.49 2.36
N GLY A 312 12.93 12.00 3.58
CA GLY A 312 12.31 11.45 4.77
C GLY A 312 10.78 11.47 4.69
N LEU A 313 10.17 12.58 4.27
CA LEU A 313 8.72 12.67 4.05
C LEU A 313 8.24 11.74 2.91
N LEU A 314 9.03 11.57 1.85
CA LEU A 314 8.72 10.63 0.77
C LEU A 314 8.72 9.19 1.28
N LEU A 315 9.68 8.81 2.13
CA LEU A 315 9.74 7.49 2.77
C LEU A 315 8.53 7.24 3.69
N LEU A 316 8.08 8.25 4.46
CA LEU A 316 6.84 8.14 5.24
C LEU A 316 5.60 7.98 4.35
N SER A 317 5.60 8.57 3.16
CA SER A 317 4.54 8.31 2.16
C SER A 317 4.56 6.86 1.66
N ALA A 318 5.74 6.24 1.50
CA ALA A 318 5.87 4.82 1.18
C ALA A 318 5.30 3.92 2.29
N VAL A 319 5.59 4.23 3.57
CA VAL A 319 4.98 3.52 4.71
C VAL A 319 3.46 3.53 4.62
N ASN A 320 2.88 4.70 4.36
CA ASN A 320 1.42 4.83 4.22
C ASN A 320 0.86 3.99 3.05
N THR A 321 1.55 4.00 1.91
CA THR A 321 1.17 3.22 0.73
C THR A 321 1.20 1.73 1.01
N ALA A 322 2.26 1.24 1.68
CA ALA A 322 2.39 -0.16 2.06
C ALA A 322 1.29 -0.62 3.04
N ILE A 323 0.94 0.21 4.03
CA ILE A 323 -0.18 -0.09 4.95
C ILE A 323 -1.50 -0.25 4.18
N LEU A 324 -1.80 0.66 3.25
CA LEU A 324 -3.03 0.60 2.46
C LEU A 324 -3.06 -0.60 1.51
N ALA A 325 -1.92 -0.92 0.90
CA ALA A 325 -1.78 -2.10 0.05
C ALA A 325 -2.00 -3.40 0.84
N MET A 326 -1.44 -3.52 2.05
CA MET A 326 -1.70 -4.67 2.94
C MET A 326 -3.18 -4.80 3.30
N VAL A 327 -3.86 -3.69 3.64
CA VAL A 327 -5.31 -3.70 3.93
C VAL A 327 -6.09 -4.27 2.75
N SER A 328 -5.74 -3.87 1.53
CA SER A 328 -6.39 -4.35 0.30
C SER A 328 -6.19 -5.85 0.09
N VAL A 329 -4.98 -6.36 0.32
CA VAL A 329 -4.67 -7.80 0.19
C VAL A 329 -5.40 -8.61 1.25
N TYR A 330 -5.40 -8.18 2.52
CA TYR A 330 -6.15 -8.86 3.59
C TYR A 330 -7.64 -8.91 3.30
N TYR A 331 -8.20 -7.80 2.82
CA TYR A 331 -9.61 -7.72 2.45
C TYR A 331 -9.94 -8.68 1.30
N ALA A 332 -9.14 -8.70 0.24
CA ALA A 332 -9.32 -9.59 -0.91
C ALA A 332 -9.31 -11.07 -0.50
N LEU A 333 -8.31 -11.49 0.28
CA LEU A 333 -8.20 -12.87 0.78
C LEU A 333 -9.39 -13.28 1.67
N ALA A 334 -9.82 -12.38 2.56
CA ALA A 334 -10.92 -12.67 3.47
C ALA A 334 -12.26 -12.74 2.74
N ARG A 335 -12.47 -11.87 1.76
CA ARG A 335 -13.67 -11.86 0.95
C ARG A 335 -13.81 -13.12 0.10
N ASP A 336 -12.72 -13.60 -0.44
CA ASP A 336 -12.69 -14.83 -1.22
C ASP A 336 -12.76 -16.10 -0.34
N GLY A 337 -12.90 -15.94 1.00
CA GLY A 337 -13.02 -17.03 1.96
C GLY A 337 -11.71 -17.76 2.24
N GLU A 338 -10.57 -17.17 1.87
CA GLU A 338 -9.24 -17.72 2.15
C GLU A 338 -8.74 -17.33 3.54
N LEU A 339 -9.18 -16.18 4.07
CA LEU A 339 -8.94 -15.70 5.44
C LEU A 339 -10.25 -15.47 6.20
N PRO A 340 -10.20 -15.29 7.54
CA PRO A 340 -11.39 -15.07 8.35
C PRO A 340 -12.20 -13.84 7.88
N LYS A 341 -13.53 -13.99 7.76
CA LYS A 341 -14.45 -12.91 7.36
C LYS A 341 -14.40 -11.66 8.26
N VAL A 342 -13.85 -11.77 9.48
CA VAL A 342 -13.64 -10.62 10.38
C VAL A 342 -12.80 -9.51 9.71
N LEU A 343 -11.89 -9.86 8.80
CA LEU A 343 -11.05 -8.91 8.05
C LEU A 343 -11.84 -8.06 7.04
N THR A 344 -13.06 -8.46 6.67
CA THR A 344 -13.93 -7.66 5.79
C THR A 344 -14.79 -6.66 6.55
N LYS A 345 -14.81 -6.69 7.91
CA LYS A 345 -15.61 -5.77 8.70
C LYS A 345 -15.15 -4.33 8.51
N LEU A 346 -16.05 -3.49 7.98
CA LEU A 346 -15.80 -2.09 7.75
C LEU A 346 -16.15 -1.27 9.00
N ASN A 347 -15.37 -0.24 9.29
CA ASN A 347 -15.73 0.78 10.27
C ASN A 347 -16.75 1.78 9.67
N TYR A 348 -17.17 2.76 10.46
CA TYR A 348 -18.10 3.82 10.01
C TYR A 348 -17.54 4.69 8.87
N SER A 349 -16.22 4.71 8.66
CA SER A 349 -15.55 5.43 7.55
C SER A 349 -15.40 4.56 6.30
N GLY A 350 -15.86 3.30 6.31
CA GLY A 350 -15.75 2.38 5.19
C GLY A 350 -14.35 1.77 5.01
N VAL A 351 -13.57 1.68 6.09
CA VAL A 351 -12.23 1.07 6.08
C VAL A 351 -12.29 -0.27 6.83
N PRO A 352 -11.68 -1.36 6.30
CA PRO A 352 -11.58 -2.64 7.00
C PRO A 352 -10.66 -2.52 8.22
N TRP A 353 -11.25 -2.25 9.37
CA TRP A 353 -10.51 -1.86 10.57
C TRP A 353 -9.62 -2.98 11.13
N VAL A 354 -10.07 -4.24 11.05
CA VAL A 354 -9.26 -5.38 11.52
C VAL A 354 -8.05 -5.58 10.60
N GLY A 355 -8.26 -5.48 9.27
CA GLY A 355 -7.17 -5.51 8.30
C GLY A 355 -6.19 -4.36 8.51
N LEU A 356 -6.67 -3.16 8.82
CA LEU A 356 -5.84 -1.99 9.11
C LEU A 356 -5.00 -2.18 10.38
N LEU A 357 -5.56 -2.75 11.45
CA LEU A 357 -4.81 -3.07 12.67
C LEU A 357 -3.66 -4.06 12.40
N LEU A 358 -3.92 -5.09 11.58
CA LEU A 358 -2.87 -6.03 11.18
C LEU A 358 -1.84 -5.38 10.28
N ALA A 359 -2.26 -4.53 9.33
CA ALA A 359 -1.36 -3.83 8.41
C ALA A 359 -0.43 -2.82 9.10
N ALA A 360 -0.88 -2.17 10.16
CA ALA A 360 -0.03 -1.30 10.98
C ALA A 360 0.74 -2.10 12.05
N GLY A 361 0.14 -3.13 12.62
CA GLY A 361 0.74 -3.94 13.68
C GLY A 361 1.90 -4.82 13.19
N ALA A 362 1.77 -5.45 12.02
CA ALA A 362 2.80 -6.37 11.52
C ALA A 362 4.17 -5.69 11.31
N PRO A 363 4.27 -4.54 10.63
CA PRO A 363 5.54 -3.82 10.52
C PRO A 363 6.10 -3.37 11.88
N ALA A 364 5.23 -2.91 12.79
CA ALA A 364 5.65 -2.51 14.14
C ALA A 364 6.23 -3.69 14.93
N VAL A 365 5.63 -4.88 14.81
CA VAL A 365 6.15 -6.12 15.42
C VAL A 365 7.49 -6.50 14.82
N VAL A 366 7.65 -6.43 13.50
CA VAL A 366 8.96 -6.69 12.85
C VAL A 366 10.03 -5.78 13.41
N LEU A 367 9.74 -4.48 13.59
CA LEU A 367 10.68 -3.50 14.14
C LEU A 367 11.08 -3.76 15.60
N LEU A 368 10.30 -4.51 16.37
CA LEU A 368 10.67 -4.92 17.72
C LEU A 368 11.74 -6.03 17.74
N PHE A 369 11.84 -6.82 16.67
CA PHE A 369 12.79 -7.94 16.59
C PHE A 369 13.95 -7.67 15.64
N VAL A 370 13.73 -6.92 14.56
CA VAL A 370 14.72 -6.66 13.51
C VAL A 370 14.97 -5.15 13.43
N HIS A 371 16.15 -4.74 13.87
CA HIS A 371 16.50 -3.33 14.07
C HIS A 371 17.52 -2.81 13.04
N ASP A 372 18.09 -3.71 12.24
CA ASP A 372 19.14 -3.37 11.28
C ASP A 372 18.55 -3.26 9.87
N ASP A 373 18.81 -2.13 9.22
CA ASP A 373 18.42 -1.82 7.85
C ASP A 373 18.93 -2.85 6.84
N LYS A 374 20.14 -3.41 7.05
CA LYS A 374 20.69 -4.49 6.23
C LYS A 374 19.86 -5.77 6.37
N ALA A 375 19.53 -6.15 7.60
CA ALA A 375 18.72 -7.33 7.87
C ALA A 375 17.30 -7.17 7.28
N LEU A 376 16.68 -6.00 7.43
CA LEU A 376 15.40 -5.71 6.79
C LEU A 376 15.47 -5.78 5.27
N GLY A 377 16.52 -5.22 4.65
CA GLY A 377 16.75 -5.31 3.21
C GLY A 377 16.93 -6.76 2.73
N GLU A 378 17.50 -7.63 3.55
CA GLU A 378 17.63 -9.07 3.25
C GLU A 378 16.27 -9.79 3.32
N LEU A 379 15.44 -9.47 4.32
CA LEU A 379 14.10 -10.03 4.46
C LEU A 379 13.18 -9.60 3.31
N TYR A 380 13.38 -8.39 2.80
CA TYR A 380 12.59 -7.79 1.73
C TYR A 380 12.68 -8.55 0.40
N ALA A 381 13.87 -8.96 0.01
CA ALA A 381 14.18 -9.50 -1.31
C ALA A 381 13.32 -10.71 -1.68
N ILE A 382 12.98 -11.59 -0.72
CA ILE A 382 12.22 -12.81 -1.00
C ILE A 382 10.75 -12.54 -1.32
N GLY A 383 10.16 -11.53 -0.68
CA GLY A 383 8.78 -11.11 -0.93
C GLY A 383 8.59 -10.60 -2.35
N VAL A 384 9.40 -9.60 -2.73
CA VAL A 384 9.37 -8.96 -4.06
C VAL A 384 9.59 -9.97 -5.18
N VAL A 385 10.74 -10.68 -5.12
CA VAL A 385 11.16 -11.59 -6.20
C VAL A 385 10.20 -12.75 -6.33
N GLY A 386 9.74 -13.32 -5.20
CA GLY A 386 8.79 -14.41 -5.21
C GLY A 386 7.43 -14.02 -5.80
N ALA A 387 6.91 -12.85 -5.45
CA ALA A 387 5.67 -12.33 -6.00
C ALA A 387 5.77 -12.08 -7.52
N ILE A 388 6.87 -11.45 -7.98
CA ILE A 388 7.12 -11.19 -9.41
C ILE A 388 7.26 -12.51 -10.19
N ALA A 389 8.03 -13.47 -9.68
CA ALA A 389 8.25 -14.76 -10.32
C ALA A 389 6.93 -15.52 -10.52
N ILE A 390 6.12 -15.65 -9.45
CA ILE A 390 4.83 -16.32 -9.52
C ILE A 390 3.92 -15.62 -10.53
N ASN A 391 3.86 -14.28 -10.51
CA ASN A 391 3.01 -13.52 -11.40
C ASN A 391 3.35 -13.76 -12.87
N PHE A 392 4.62 -13.68 -13.23
CA PHE A 392 5.07 -13.85 -14.62
C PHE A 392 4.88 -15.29 -15.09
N VAL A 393 5.22 -16.28 -14.26
CA VAL A 393 5.03 -17.69 -14.58
C VAL A 393 3.54 -18.01 -14.75
N CYS A 394 2.68 -17.52 -13.86
CA CYS A 394 1.23 -17.74 -13.96
C CYS A 394 0.63 -17.11 -15.22
N CYS A 395 1.01 -15.86 -15.54
CA CYS A 395 0.55 -15.20 -16.76
C CYS A 395 1.07 -15.89 -18.03
N ALA A 396 2.32 -16.37 -18.03
CA ALA A 396 2.88 -17.11 -19.15
C ALA A 396 2.24 -18.48 -19.34
N TRP A 397 1.85 -19.14 -18.23
CA TRP A 397 1.20 -20.46 -18.25
C TRP A 397 -0.25 -20.37 -18.74
N ASN A 398 -0.99 -19.36 -18.33
CA ASN A 398 -2.39 -19.22 -18.70
C ASN A 398 -2.56 -18.90 -20.19
N ARG A 399 -3.12 -19.85 -20.96
CA ARG A 399 -3.32 -19.72 -22.41
C ARG A 399 -4.55 -18.89 -22.79
N GLU A 400 -5.46 -18.63 -21.86
CA GLU A 400 -6.68 -17.85 -22.10
C GLU A 400 -6.43 -16.34 -22.11
N LEU A 401 -5.27 -15.91 -21.61
CA LEU A 401 -4.93 -14.49 -21.58
C LEU A 401 -4.64 -13.95 -23.00
N PRO A 402 -5.08 -12.73 -23.34
CA PRO A 402 -4.86 -12.08 -24.63
C PRO A 402 -3.40 -11.59 -24.75
N ILE A 403 -2.47 -12.53 -24.79
CA ILE A 403 -1.02 -12.30 -24.82
C ILE A 403 -0.46 -12.90 -26.10
N THR A 404 0.39 -12.15 -26.82
CA THR A 404 1.07 -12.62 -28.02
C THR A 404 2.12 -13.70 -27.69
N VAL A 405 2.52 -14.50 -28.68
CA VAL A 405 3.53 -15.56 -28.49
C VAL A 405 4.87 -14.99 -28.01
N TRP A 406 5.27 -13.81 -28.51
CA TRP A 406 6.49 -13.14 -28.11
C TRP A 406 6.43 -12.62 -26.68
N GLU A 407 5.32 -12.00 -26.30
CA GLU A 407 5.07 -11.57 -24.92
C GLU A 407 5.10 -12.75 -23.95
N ARG A 408 4.50 -13.88 -24.33
CA ARG A 408 4.50 -15.11 -23.54
C ARG A 408 5.91 -15.66 -23.34
N ARG A 409 6.72 -15.70 -24.40
CA ARG A 409 8.14 -16.12 -24.31
C ARG A 409 8.94 -15.18 -23.40
N GLY A 410 8.73 -13.87 -23.52
CA GLY A 410 9.37 -12.90 -22.67
C GLY A 410 8.96 -13.04 -21.20
N LEU A 411 7.68 -13.29 -20.91
CA LEU A 411 7.21 -13.55 -19.53
C LEU A 411 7.80 -14.85 -18.98
N TRP A 412 7.94 -15.93 -19.78
CA TRP A 412 8.65 -17.13 -19.37
C TRP A 412 10.12 -16.87 -19.05
N PHE A 413 10.82 -16.10 -19.89
CA PHE A 413 12.21 -15.74 -19.66
C PHE A 413 12.37 -14.93 -18.36
N MET A 414 11.56 -13.87 -18.19
CA MET A 414 11.61 -13.03 -17.00
C MET A 414 11.16 -13.79 -15.74
N GLY A 415 10.12 -14.62 -15.84
CA GLY A 415 9.67 -15.48 -14.74
C GLY A 415 10.72 -16.51 -14.35
N GLY A 416 11.41 -17.11 -15.32
CA GLY A 416 12.54 -18.00 -15.08
C GLY A 416 13.71 -17.30 -14.41
N LEU A 417 14.10 -16.12 -14.90
CA LEU A 417 15.16 -15.30 -14.30
C LEU A 417 14.82 -14.94 -12.84
N MET A 418 13.58 -14.46 -12.58
CA MET A 418 13.14 -14.15 -11.22
C MET A 418 13.09 -15.39 -10.34
N SER A 419 12.73 -16.55 -10.87
CA SER A 419 12.76 -17.82 -10.12
C SER A 419 14.18 -18.22 -9.73
N VAL A 420 15.15 -18.08 -10.64
CA VAL A 420 16.57 -18.34 -10.35
C VAL A 420 17.09 -17.40 -9.26
N ILE A 421 16.79 -16.10 -9.37
CA ILE A 421 17.13 -15.11 -8.33
C ILE A 421 16.46 -15.50 -6.99
N GLY A 422 15.18 -15.87 -7.01
CA GLY A 422 14.45 -16.32 -5.82
C GLY A 422 15.07 -17.54 -5.14
N VAL A 423 15.47 -18.55 -5.91
CA VAL A 423 16.18 -19.73 -5.39
C VAL A 423 17.53 -19.35 -4.78
N THR A 424 18.26 -18.43 -5.42
CA THR A 424 19.53 -17.91 -4.86
C THR A 424 19.30 -17.21 -3.53
N ILE A 425 18.22 -16.40 -3.39
CA ILE A 425 17.87 -15.74 -2.12
C ILE A 425 17.55 -16.76 -1.04
N VAL A 426 16.76 -17.79 -1.36
CA VAL A 426 16.43 -18.87 -0.41
C VAL A 426 17.68 -19.54 0.13
N TYR A 427 18.66 -19.77 -0.73
CA TYR A 427 19.94 -20.40 -0.35
C TYR A 427 20.86 -19.42 0.41
N ALA A 428 21.05 -18.20 -0.12
CA ALA A 428 21.99 -17.23 0.40
C ALA A 428 21.51 -16.50 1.67
N LYS A 429 20.18 -16.49 1.93
CA LYS A 429 19.55 -15.71 3.01
C LYS A 429 18.57 -16.54 3.84
N PRO A 430 19.07 -17.46 4.70
CA PRO A 430 18.20 -18.37 5.46
C PRO A 430 17.24 -17.65 6.41
N ASN A 431 17.62 -16.50 6.98
CA ASN A 431 16.76 -15.69 7.84
C ASN A 431 15.55 -15.13 7.07
N ALA A 432 15.77 -14.66 5.83
CA ALA A 432 14.69 -14.18 4.97
C ALA A 432 13.72 -15.32 4.61
N THR A 433 14.27 -16.49 4.32
CA THR A 433 13.48 -17.71 4.02
C THR A 433 12.65 -18.14 5.22
N ALA A 434 13.22 -18.14 6.42
CA ALA A 434 12.51 -18.47 7.66
C ALA A 434 11.39 -17.45 7.95
N PHE A 435 11.66 -16.16 7.75
CA PHE A 435 10.67 -15.09 7.91
C PHE A 435 9.47 -15.28 6.95
N ALA A 436 9.73 -15.36 5.65
CA ALA A 436 8.68 -15.55 4.65
C ALA A 436 7.92 -16.87 4.88
N GLY A 437 8.65 -17.95 5.18
CA GLY A 437 8.08 -19.25 5.51
C GLY A 437 7.17 -19.23 6.73
N SER A 438 7.54 -18.47 7.77
CA SER A 438 6.72 -18.31 8.98
C SER A 438 5.40 -17.58 8.69
N ILE A 439 5.45 -16.50 7.91
CA ILE A 439 4.22 -15.76 7.53
C ILE A 439 3.35 -16.63 6.61
N ILE A 440 3.93 -17.30 5.62
CA ILE A 440 3.19 -18.24 4.76
C ILE A 440 2.55 -19.34 5.61
N GLY A 441 3.28 -19.91 6.58
CA GLY A 441 2.77 -20.93 7.50
C GLY A 441 1.56 -20.42 8.31
N VAL A 442 1.66 -19.22 8.89
CA VAL A 442 0.55 -18.60 9.64
C VAL A 442 -0.67 -18.38 8.76
N VAL A 443 -0.51 -17.86 7.55
CA VAL A 443 -1.61 -17.62 6.62
C VAL A 443 -2.24 -18.94 6.15
N LEU A 444 -1.43 -19.96 5.87
CA LEU A 444 -1.94 -21.28 5.49
C LEU A 444 -2.68 -21.98 6.62
N ILE A 445 -2.23 -21.84 7.87
CA ILE A 445 -2.95 -22.34 9.04
C ILE A 445 -4.28 -21.60 9.19
N ALA A 446 -4.29 -20.28 9.11
CA ALA A 446 -5.51 -19.48 9.15
C ALA A 446 -6.50 -19.90 8.05
N ARG A 447 -6.03 -20.11 6.84
CA ARG A 447 -6.79 -20.65 5.71
C ARG A 447 -7.37 -22.04 6.00
N TRP A 448 -6.55 -22.94 6.54
CA TRP A 448 -7.00 -24.29 6.90
C TRP A 448 -8.12 -24.25 7.94
N LEU A 449 -7.98 -23.41 8.98
CA LEU A 449 -9.01 -23.22 10.01
C LEU A 449 -10.32 -22.69 9.42
N VAL A 450 -10.26 -21.70 8.53
CA VAL A 450 -11.44 -21.14 7.84
C VAL A 450 -12.13 -22.21 7.01
N ARG A 451 -11.39 -22.95 6.20
CA ARG A 451 -11.94 -24.02 5.35
C ARG A 451 -12.46 -25.21 6.16
N ALA A 452 -11.79 -25.57 7.26
CA ALA A 452 -12.25 -26.61 8.18
C ALA A 452 -13.58 -26.20 8.84
N LYS A 453 -13.71 -24.94 9.27
CA LYS A 453 -14.96 -24.39 9.81
C LYS A 453 -16.07 -24.38 8.77
N ALA A 454 -15.78 -23.95 7.54
CA ALA A 454 -16.73 -23.94 6.44
C ALA A 454 -17.21 -25.36 6.07
N ARG A 455 -16.29 -26.35 6.03
CA ARG A 455 -16.66 -27.77 5.80
C ARG A 455 -17.54 -28.32 6.92
N ARG A 456 -17.23 -28.01 8.20
CA ARG A 456 -18.08 -28.43 9.32
C ARG A 456 -19.47 -27.79 9.25
N ALA A 457 -19.55 -26.50 8.87
CA ALA A 457 -20.84 -25.82 8.68
C ALA A 457 -21.67 -26.41 7.52
N ALA A 458 -21.00 -26.86 6.45
CA ALA A 458 -21.66 -27.51 5.31
C ALA A 458 -22.15 -28.94 5.61
N LEU A 459 -21.61 -29.58 6.66
CA LEU A 459 -22.05 -30.92 7.13
C LEU A 459 -23.23 -30.85 8.11
N ILE A 460 -23.48 -29.68 8.69
CA ILE A 460 -24.68 -29.42 9.48
C ILE A 460 -25.73 -28.99 8.47
N GLU A 461 -26.85 -29.73 8.35
CA GLU A 461 -27.97 -29.38 7.49
C GLU A 461 -28.28 -27.89 7.60
N PRO A 462 -28.40 -27.15 6.50
CA PRO A 462 -28.65 -25.73 6.57
C PRO A 462 -30.01 -25.53 7.23
N LEU A 463 -30.01 -25.09 8.49
CA LEU A 463 -31.20 -24.41 9.04
C LEU A 463 -31.58 -23.33 8.02
N PRO A 464 -32.87 -23.23 7.63
CA PRO A 464 -33.31 -22.20 6.72
C PRO A 464 -32.82 -20.85 7.28
N THR A 465 -31.90 -20.23 6.53
CA THR A 465 -31.31 -18.96 6.95
C THR A 465 -32.39 -17.91 6.98
N PRO A 466 -32.53 -17.09 8.04
CA PRO A 466 -33.48 -15.98 8.08
C PRO A 466 -33.31 -14.99 6.90
N SER A 467 -32.22 -15.13 6.14
CA SER A 467 -31.89 -14.31 4.96
C SER A 467 -32.82 -14.50 3.77
N ASP A 468 -33.50 -15.64 3.63
CA ASP A 468 -34.40 -15.83 2.49
C ASP A 468 -35.71 -15.01 2.63
N GLY A 469 -36.08 -14.65 3.86
CA GLY A 469 -37.31 -13.91 4.14
C GLY A 469 -37.28 -12.46 3.67
N TRP A 470 -36.23 -11.70 3.91
CA TRP A 470 -36.17 -10.29 3.54
C TRP A 470 -35.88 -10.07 2.03
N LEU A 471 -35.06 -10.94 1.42
CA LEU A 471 -34.84 -10.95 -0.04
C LEU A 471 -36.13 -11.35 -0.79
N ALA A 472 -36.88 -12.34 -0.28
CA ALA A 472 -38.18 -12.69 -0.82
C ALA A 472 -39.19 -11.54 -0.66
N LEU A 473 -39.15 -10.85 0.48
CA LEU A 473 -39.96 -9.66 0.75
C LEU A 473 -39.65 -8.51 -0.23
N LEU A 474 -38.36 -8.24 -0.49
CA LEU A 474 -37.92 -7.25 -1.46
C LEU A 474 -38.38 -7.61 -2.88
N ARG A 475 -38.26 -8.89 -3.29
CA ARG A 475 -38.73 -9.37 -4.60
C ARG A 475 -40.23 -9.22 -4.78
N GLN A 476 -41.03 -9.53 -3.76
CA GLN A 476 -42.47 -9.35 -3.81
C GLN A 476 -42.87 -7.87 -3.89
N THR A 477 -42.16 -6.98 -3.18
CA THR A 477 -42.48 -5.55 -3.14
C THR A 477 -42.03 -4.81 -4.41
N SER A 478 -41.01 -5.34 -5.13
CA SER A 478 -40.52 -4.74 -6.37
C SER A 478 -41.23 -5.15 -7.65
N GLN A 479 -42.13 -6.16 -7.61
CA GLN A 479 -42.80 -6.68 -8.81
C GLN A 479 -43.92 -5.78 -9.34
N ASN A 480 -44.40 -4.74 -8.60
CA ASN A 480 -45.53 -3.90 -8.97
C ASN A 480 -45.14 -2.47 -9.40
N ILE A 481 -43.96 -2.30 -10.00
CA ILE A 481 -43.55 -0.99 -10.53
C ILE A 481 -44.03 -0.88 -11.96
N VAL A 482 -45.30 -0.53 -12.11
CA VAL A 482 -45.89 -0.20 -13.40
C VAL A 482 -46.33 1.26 -13.36
N ASP A 483 -45.72 2.08 -14.25
CA ASP A 483 -46.17 3.44 -14.67
C ASP A 483 -46.70 4.41 -13.59
N THR A 484 -45.87 4.67 -12.56
CA THR A 484 -46.15 5.80 -11.68
C THR A 484 -45.51 7.07 -12.22
N GLU A 485 -46.31 8.14 -12.46
CA GLU A 485 -45.81 9.43 -12.95
C GLU A 485 -44.88 10.14 -11.97
N SER A 486 -45.00 9.88 -10.66
CA SER A 486 -44.16 10.47 -9.61
C SER A 486 -43.23 9.43 -9.00
N ARG A 487 -41.95 9.79 -8.83
CA ARG A 487 -40.88 8.91 -8.30
C ARG A 487 -40.10 9.61 -7.21
N ILE A 488 -40.00 8.99 -6.05
CA ILE A 488 -39.35 9.55 -4.87
C ILE A 488 -38.11 8.72 -4.56
N MET A 489 -36.93 9.36 -4.41
CA MET A 489 -35.70 8.73 -3.94
C MET A 489 -35.56 8.96 -2.43
N LEU A 490 -35.36 7.89 -1.67
CA LEU A 490 -34.98 7.92 -0.26
C LEU A 490 -33.53 7.47 -0.07
N ALA A 491 -32.66 8.33 0.41
CA ALA A 491 -31.35 7.92 0.92
C ALA A 491 -31.53 7.27 2.31
N ALA A 492 -31.54 5.93 2.37
CA ALA A 492 -31.93 5.15 3.54
C ALA A 492 -31.00 5.39 4.73
N ARG A 493 -31.58 5.92 5.84
CA ARG A 493 -30.91 6.10 7.14
C ARG A 493 -31.92 6.24 8.28
N GLY A 494 -32.25 5.12 8.91
CA GLY A 494 -33.08 5.09 10.11
C GLY A 494 -34.59 5.10 9.86
N ARG A 495 -35.32 4.65 10.88
CA ARG A 495 -36.78 4.37 10.83
C ARG A 495 -37.65 5.60 10.56
N ASP A 496 -37.35 6.72 11.23
CA ASP A 496 -38.17 7.95 11.11
C ASP A 496 -38.22 8.53 9.69
N HIS A 497 -37.13 8.38 8.93
CA HIS A 497 -37.06 8.79 7.54
C HIS A 497 -37.81 7.83 6.63
N ALA A 498 -37.77 6.53 6.96
CA ALA A 498 -38.49 5.50 6.24
C ALA A 498 -40.01 5.68 6.34
N GLU A 499 -40.54 5.91 7.56
CA GLU A 499 -41.95 6.15 7.80
C GLU A 499 -42.46 7.39 7.04
N PHE A 500 -41.71 8.49 7.11
CA PHE A 500 -42.04 9.71 6.38
C PHE A 500 -42.06 9.53 4.85
N ALA A 501 -41.01 8.86 4.30
CA ALA A 501 -40.89 8.65 2.88
C ALA A 501 -42.02 7.75 2.33
N VAL A 502 -42.37 6.69 3.07
CA VAL A 502 -43.45 5.78 2.71
C VAL A 502 -44.80 6.51 2.80
N GLU A 503 -45.04 7.33 3.83
CA GLU A 503 -46.27 8.12 3.94
C GLU A 503 -46.40 9.14 2.81
N LEU A 504 -45.29 9.82 2.45
CA LEU A 504 -45.28 10.77 1.33
C LEU A 504 -45.53 10.06 -0.01
N ALA A 505 -44.88 8.92 -0.24
CA ALA A 505 -45.08 8.11 -1.45
C ALA A 505 -46.54 7.63 -1.56
N LYS A 506 -47.11 7.17 -0.45
CA LYS A 506 -48.53 6.76 -0.40
C LYS A 506 -49.48 7.91 -0.74
N LYS A 507 -49.26 9.10 -0.16
CA LYS A 507 -50.07 10.29 -0.42
C LYS A 507 -49.98 10.78 -1.87
N ARG A 508 -48.82 10.62 -2.52
CA ARG A 508 -48.60 11.04 -3.92
C ARG A 508 -48.89 9.95 -4.94
N GLY A 509 -49.17 8.72 -4.52
CA GLY A 509 -49.26 7.57 -5.42
C GLY A 509 -47.93 7.27 -6.13
N ALA A 510 -46.80 7.62 -5.51
CA ALA A 510 -45.50 7.57 -6.09
C ALA A 510 -44.79 6.24 -5.82
N ALA A 511 -43.93 5.80 -6.74
CA ALA A 511 -42.98 4.73 -6.47
C ALA A 511 -41.82 5.23 -5.61
N LEU A 512 -41.42 4.45 -4.60
CA LEU A 512 -40.33 4.78 -3.69
C LEU A 512 -39.06 4.03 -4.04
N PHE A 513 -38.06 4.75 -4.53
CA PHE A 513 -36.71 4.25 -4.75
C PHE A 513 -35.88 4.44 -3.48
N VAL A 514 -35.27 3.37 -2.97
CA VAL A 514 -34.59 3.38 -1.67
C VAL A 514 -33.12 3.06 -1.89
N ILE A 515 -32.28 4.07 -1.84
CA ILE A 515 -30.85 3.90 -2.02
C ILE A 515 -30.09 3.83 -0.69
N TYR A 516 -29.29 2.81 -0.52
CA TYR A 516 -28.30 2.72 0.53
C TYR A 516 -26.91 2.66 -0.09
N VAL A 517 -26.11 3.69 0.18
CA VAL A 517 -24.72 3.75 -0.30
C VAL A 517 -23.78 3.36 0.82
N ARG A 518 -23.15 2.19 0.69
CA ARG A 518 -22.07 1.78 1.57
C ARG A 518 -20.79 2.52 1.20
N THR A 519 -20.31 3.36 2.09
CA THR A 519 -19.04 4.05 1.89
C THR A 519 -17.89 3.06 1.94
N LEU A 520 -17.11 2.96 0.86
CA LEU A 520 -15.90 2.16 0.80
C LEU A 520 -14.74 3.07 0.38
N ARG A 521 -13.75 3.20 1.26
CA ARG A 521 -12.61 4.11 1.08
C ARG A 521 -11.28 3.34 1.04
N MET A 522 -11.26 2.27 0.26
CA MET A 522 -10.05 1.52 -0.03
C MET A 522 -9.42 2.05 -1.31
N LEU A 523 -8.09 2.04 -1.37
CA LEU A 523 -7.35 2.45 -2.56
C LEU A 523 -7.40 1.40 -3.68
N ASP A 524 -7.63 0.13 -3.34
CA ASP A 524 -7.57 -1.00 -4.27
C ASP A 524 -8.79 -1.92 -4.13
N VAL A 525 -9.96 -1.44 -4.54
CA VAL A 525 -11.15 -2.28 -4.62
C VAL A 525 -11.38 -2.71 -6.06
N GLN A 526 -11.27 -3.99 -6.31
CA GLN A 526 -11.60 -4.56 -7.61
C GLN A 526 -13.12 -4.68 -7.80
N PRO A 527 -13.66 -4.60 -9.04
CA PRO A 527 -15.08 -4.80 -9.32
C PRO A 527 -15.60 -6.13 -8.79
N GLY A 528 -15.01 -7.14 -8.62
CA GLY A 528 -15.46 -8.35 -7.93
C GLY A 528 -15.27 -8.34 -6.41
N GLN A 529 -14.71 -7.30 -5.78
CA GLN A 529 -14.40 -7.20 -4.35
C GLN A 529 -15.29 -6.19 -3.60
N ILE A 530 -16.28 -5.64 -4.25
CA ILE A 530 -17.26 -4.73 -3.65
C ILE A 530 -18.13 -5.51 -2.63
N PRO A 531 -18.33 -5.05 -1.40
CA PRO A 531 -19.21 -5.69 -0.43
C PRO A 531 -20.58 -5.91 -1.02
N ARG A 532 -21.11 -7.11 -0.87
CA ARG A 532 -22.48 -7.41 -1.26
C ARG A 532 -23.40 -7.08 -0.10
N ILE A 533 -24.67 -6.90 -0.39
CA ILE A 533 -25.68 -6.62 0.63
C ILE A 533 -25.75 -7.75 1.67
N GLU A 534 -25.46 -9.00 1.29
CA GLU A 534 -25.43 -10.16 2.19
C GLU A 534 -24.31 -10.06 3.23
N ASP A 535 -23.28 -9.27 2.95
CA ASP A 535 -22.12 -9.06 3.82
C ASP A 535 -22.23 -7.76 4.65
N ASP A 536 -23.29 -6.96 4.45
CA ASP A 536 -23.50 -5.66 5.09
C ASP A 536 -24.76 -5.62 5.99
N PRO A 537 -24.62 -5.93 7.31
CA PRO A 537 -25.76 -5.90 8.24
C PRO A 537 -26.45 -4.54 8.32
N ASP A 538 -25.69 -3.43 8.22
CA ASP A 538 -26.25 -2.07 8.28
C ASP A 538 -27.11 -1.77 7.03
N GLY A 539 -26.66 -2.24 5.85
CA GLY A 539 -27.40 -2.15 4.61
C GLY A 539 -28.69 -2.99 4.64
N GLN A 540 -28.57 -4.22 5.17
CA GLN A 540 -29.72 -5.10 5.35
C GLN A 540 -30.75 -4.50 6.30
N GLU A 541 -30.32 -3.94 7.43
CA GLU A 541 -31.22 -3.28 8.40
C GLU A 541 -31.89 -2.05 7.80
N ALA A 542 -31.12 -1.20 7.10
CA ALA A 542 -31.64 0.01 6.50
C ALA A 542 -32.69 -0.27 5.42
N LEU A 543 -32.39 -1.14 4.46
CA LEU A 543 -33.30 -1.50 3.37
C LEU A 543 -34.47 -2.37 3.87
N GLY A 544 -34.22 -3.31 4.78
CA GLY A 544 -35.24 -4.17 5.38
C GLY A 544 -36.28 -3.39 6.19
N THR A 545 -35.84 -2.36 6.93
CA THR A 545 -36.75 -1.48 7.69
C THR A 545 -37.71 -0.76 6.75
N VAL A 546 -37.22 -0.17 5.65
CA VAL A 546 -38.09 0.52 4.67
C VAL A 546 -39.03 -0.48 4.00
N ALA A 547 -38.53 -1.67 3.63
CA ALA A 547 -39.34 -2.71 2.99
C ALA A 547 -40.53 -3.14 3.86
N LEU A 548 -40.31 -3.36 5.15
CA LEU A 548 -41.36 -3.73 6.11
C LEU A 548 -42.42 -2.64 6.26
N ILE A 549 -42.01 -1.38 6.33
CA ILE A 549 -42.92 -0.24 6.46
C ILE A 549 -43.73 -0.05 5.16
N ALA A 550 -43.05 -0.14 4.00
CA ALA A 550 -43.68 -0.01 2.70
C ALA A 550 -44.68 -1.13 2.41
N GLN A 551 -44.39 -2.37 2.78
CA GLN A 551 -45.28 -3.51 2.66
C GLN A 551 -46.58 -3.29 3.45
N ARG A 552 -46.47 -2.82 4.70
CA ARG A 552 -47.63 -2.50 5.54
C ARG A 552 -48.51 -1.38 4.97
N ALA A 553 -47.84 -0.45 4.26
CA ALA A 553 -48.51 0.69 3.63
C ALA A 553 -49.01 0.42 2.19
N SER A 554 -48.67 -0.75 1.62
CA SER A 554 -48.90 -1.14 0.21
C SER A 554 -48.26 -0.16 -0.78
N VAL A 555 -47.07 0.35 -0.47
CA VAL A 555 -46.30 1.26 -1.33
C VAL A 555 -45.25 0.44 -2.11
N PRO A 556 -45.17 0.56 -3.46
CA PRO A 556 -44.15 -0.13 -4.23
C PRO A 556 -42.76 0.47 -3.98
N ILE A 557 -41.75 -0.38 -3.75
CA ILE A 557 -40.39 0.07 -3.52
C ILE A 557 -39.39 -0.59 -4.47
N VAL A 558 -38.33 0.16 -4.80
CA VAL A 558 -37.13 -0.32 -5.52
C VAL A 558 -35.93 -0.17 -4.60
N PRO A 559 -35.41 -1.26 -4.03
CA PRO A 559 -34.22 -1.20 -3.21
C PRO A 559 -32.98 -1.13 -4.09
N ILE A 560 -32.06 -0.20 -3.77
CA ILE A 560 -30.82 0.03 -4.46
C ILE A 560 -29.69 -0.03 -3.44
N TYR A 561 -28.78 -1.01 -3.59
CA TYR A 561 -27.57 -1.13 -2.79
C TYR A 561 -26.37 -0.81 -3.64
N VAL A 562 -25.60 0.20 -3.25
CA VAL A 562 -24.40 0.65 -3.97
C VAL A 562 -23.23 0.77 -3.00
N THR A 563 -22.05 0.45 -3.48
CA THR A 563 -20.80 0.66 -2.76
C THR A 563 -19.96 1.69 -3.50
N SER A 564 -19.68 2.83 -2.87
CA SER A 564 -18.93 3.91 -3.49
C SER A 564 -18.14 4.73 -2.46
N PRO A 565 -16.97 5.27 -2.86
CA PRO A 565 -16.28 6.26 -2.06
C PRO A 565 -16.98 7.64 -2.09
N ASN A 566 -17.86 7.91 -3.09
CA ASN A 566 -18.53 9.17 -3.35
C ASN A 566 -20.06 9.08 -3.12
N VAL A 567 -20.46 9.09 -1.85
CA VAL A 567 -21.87 8.91 -1.49
C VAL A 567 -22.79 9.95 -2.13
N ALA A 568 -22.37 11.22 -2.24
CA ALA A 568 -23.18 12.28 -2.82
C ALA A 568 -23.42 12.08 -4.32
N GLU A 569 -22.37 11.74 -5.06
CA GLU A 569 -22.40 11.50 -6.50
C GLU A 569 -23.34 10.33 -6.85
N GLU A 570 -23.20 9.21 -6.12
CA GLU A 570 -24.08 8.04 -6.35
C GLU A 570 -25.56 8.36 -6.08
N ILE A 571 -25.85 9.08 -4.99
CA ILE A 571 -27.24 9.45 -4.70
C ILE A 571 -27.82 10.32 -5.82
N LEU A 572 -27.04 11.28 -6.35
CA LEU A 572 -27.47 12.13 -7.46
C LEU A 572 -27.63 11.35 -8.76
N ASP A 573 -26.64 10.52 -9.11
CA ASP A 573 -26.66 9.71 -10.33
C ASP A 573 -27.87 8.79 -10.38
N TYR A 574 -28.14 8.07 -9.29
CA TYR A 574 -29.32 7.20 -9.22
C TYR A 574 -30.63 7.99 -9.19
N THR A 575 -30.67 9.17 -8.56
CA THR A 575 -31.86 10.05 -8.57
C THR A 575 -32.20 10.48 -10.00
N VAL A 576 -31.18 10.86 -10.79
CA VAL A 576 -31.36 11.22 -12.20
C VAL A 576 -31.70 10.01 -13.06
N THR A 577 -30.94 8.91 -12.90
CA THR A 577 -31.12 7.68 -13.69
C THR A 577 -32.51 7.11 -13.60
N TYR A 578 -33.11 7.15 -12.42
CA TYR A 578 -34.50 6.68 -12.22
C TYR A 578 -35.56 7.77 -12.42
N GLY A 579 -35.15 8.99 -12.78
CA GLY A 579 -36.06 10.11 -13.03
C GLY A 579 -36.92 10.50 -11.81
N CYS A 580 -36.26 10.50 -10.62
CA CYS A 580 -36.94 10.87 -9.39
C CYS A 580 -37.11 12.40 -9.30
N ASP A 581 -38.34 12.86 -9.00
CA ASP A 581 -38.68 14.29 -8.82
C ASP A 581 -38.40 14.80 -7.40
N THR A 582 -38.25 13.89 -6.44
CA THR A 582 -38.08 14.22 -5.03
C THR A 582 -36.98 13.33 -4.43
N LEU A 583 -36.03 13.96 -3.74
CA LEU A 583 -34.97 13.30 -2.97
C LEU A 583 -35.12 13.56 -1.48
N ILE A 584 -35.24 12.50 -0.68
CA ILE A 584 -35.39 12.58 0.78
C ILE A 584 -34.07 12.14 1.44
N MET A 585 -33.52 13.01 2.29
CA MET A 585 -32.28 12.76 3.01
C MET A 585 -32.36 13.12 4.49
N GLY A 586 -31.69 12.32 5.35
CA GLY A 586 -31.51 12.63 6.76
C GLY A 586 -30.28 13.49 7.02
N ARG A 587 -30.28 14.29 8.09
CA ARG A 587 -29.07 14.99 8.58
C ARG A 587 -28.03 14.00 9.09
N SER A 588 -26.77 14.21 8.71
CA SER A 588 -25.66 13.38 9.17
C SER A 588 -25.40 13.53 10.68
N ARG A 589 -25.37 12.41 11.42
CA ARG A 589 -25.00 12.35 12.85
C ARG A 589 -23.47 12.30 13.08
N ARG A 590 -22.66 12.46 12.05
CA ARG A 590 -21.20 12.41 12.15
C ARG A 590 -20.65 13.57 12.99
N SER A 591 -19.56 13.32 13.72
CA SER A 591 -18.88 14.32 14.53
C SER A 591 -18.40 15.50 13.68
N LEU A 592 -18.21 16.68 14.30
CA LEU A 592 -17.69 17.88 13.63
C LEU A 592 -16.31 17.61 12.98
N PHE A 593 -15.49 16.77 13.58
CA PHE A 593 -14.17 16.38 13.08
C PHE A 593 -14.27 15.54 11.80
N SER A 594 -15.17 14.56 11.75
CA SER A 594 -15.44 13.75 10.56
C SER A 594 -16.03 14.59 9.41
N LYS A 595 -16.90 15.57 9.71
CA LYS A 595 -17.47 16.50 8.71
C LYS A 595 -16.40 17.41 8.08
N ARG A 596 -15.39 17.80 8.84
CA ARG A 596 -14.30 18.68 8.37
C ARG A 596 -13.32 17.94 7.44
N ILE A 597 -13.09 16.64 7.70
CA ILE A 597 -12.18 15.81 6.90
C ILE A 597 -12.87 15.25 5.64
N GLU A 598 -14.15 14.90 5.75
CA GLU A 598 -14.87 14.13 4.71
C GLU A 598 -15.81 14.96 3.84
N GLY A 599 -16.09 16.20 4.24
CA GLY A 599 -17.12 17.03 3.63
C GLY A 599 -18.54 16.66 4.10
N ASN A 600 -19.47 17.57 3.91
CA ASN A 600 -20.89 17.35 4.24
C ASN A 600 -21.61 16.81 3.00
N VAL A 601 -21.96 15.51 3.02
CA VAL A 601 -22.70 14.84 1.90
C VAL A 601 -23.96 15.61 1.54
N LEU A 602 -24.71 16.09 2.55
CA LEU A 602 -25.93 16.86 2.33
C LEU A 602 -25.67 18.17 1.59
N LEU A 603 -24.59 18.88 1.94
CA LEU A 603 -24.22 20.14 1.31
C LEU A 603 -23.84 19.91 -0.16
N ARG A 604 -23.05 18.89 -0.44
CA ARG A 604 -22.67 18.52 -1.82
C ARG A 604 -23.86 18.12 -2.66
N VAL A 605 -24.76 17.30 -2.10
CA VAL A 605 -26.00 16.94 -2.81
C VAL A 605 -26.85 18.17 -3.07
N ALA A 606 -26.92 19.13 -2.15
CA ALA A 606 -27.67 20.37 -2.34
C ALA A 606 -27.02 21.33 -3.37
N GLU A 607 -25.68 21.35 -3.45
CA GLU A 607 -24.93 22.14 -4.43
C GLU A 607 -25.06 21.60 -5.86
N ASP A 608 -25.03 20.26 -6.02
CA ASP A 608 -25.02 19.58 -7.31
C ASP A 608 -26.41 19.03 -7.70
N LEU A 609 -27.48 19.46 -7.01
CA LEU A 609 -28.85 18.96 -7.24
C LEU A 609 -29.33 19.40 -8.62
N PRO A 610 -29.81 18.47 -9.48
CA PRO A 610 -30.33 18.82 -10.80
C PRO A 610 -31.58 19.71 -10.74
N GLU A 611 -31.74 20.59 -11.76
CA GLU A 611 -32.94 21.37 -11.92
C GLU A 611 -34.18 20.46 -12.07
N GLY A 612 -35.21 20.71 -11.28
CA GLY A 612 -36.44 19.93 -11.26
C GLY A 612 -36.54 18.86 -10.17
N VAL A 613 -35.47 18.59 -9.43
CA VAL A 613 -35.48 17.66 -8.28
C VAL A 613 -35.66 18.45 -6.96
N SER A 614 -36.66 18.09 -6.17
CA SER A 614 -36.90 18.70 -4.86
C SER A 614 -36.15 17.94 -3.75
N LEU A 615 -35.31 18.63 -2.99
CA LEU A 615 -34.60 18.03 -1.83
C LEU A 615 -35.38 18.25 -0.54
N ILE A 616 -35.79 17.18 0.11
CA ILE A 616 -36.42 17.19 1.42
C ILE A 616 -35.42 16.69 2.48
N THR A 617 -35.11 17.58 3.43
CA THR A 617 -34.21 17.21 4.54
C THR A 617 -34.98 17.17 5.85
N ARG A 618 -34.82 16.08 6.61
CA ARG A 618 -35.45 15.95 7.92
C ARG A 618 -34.39 15.78 9.01
N ALA A 619 -34.53 16.52 10.11
CA ALA A 619 -33.75 16.31 11.32
C ALA A 619 -34.45 15.23 12.15
N THR A 620 -33.72 14.24 12.63
CA THR A 620 -34.22 13.27 13.61
C THR A 620 -34.47 14.03 14.91
N PRO A 621 -35.67 13.93 15.55
CA PRO A 621 -35.91 14.55 16.83
C PRO A 621 -34.89 14.02 17.85
N THR A 622 -34.25 14.91 18.57
CA THR A 622 -33.45 14.57 19.74
C THR A 622 -34.41 14.02 20.79
N VAL A 623 -34.26 12.75 21.13
CA VAL A 623 -34.90 12.23 22.35
C VAL A 623 -34.22 12.95 23.50
N GLU A 624 -34.84 13.97 24.06
CA GLU A 624 -34.50 14.55 25.33
C GLU A 624 -34.50 13.43 26.36
N ASN A 625 -33.35 13.27 27.01
CA ASN A 625 -33.13 12.28 28.07
C ASN A 625 -34.04 12.68 29.24
N PRO A 626 -35.03 11.88 29.69
CA PRO A 626 -35.91 12.24 30.80
C PRO A 626 -35.22 12.00 32.16
N ARG A 627 -33.98 12.45 32.31
CA ARG A 627 -33.23 12.47 33.59
C ARG A 627 -32.76 13.87 33.88
N GLY A 628 -33.70 14.72 34.27
CA GLY A 628 -33.38 16.09 34.64
C GLY A 628 -34.55 16.82 35.27
N LEU A 629 -35.27 16.17 36.19
CA LEU A 629 -36.16 16.81 37.14
C LEU A 629 -36.11 15.99 38.41
N ASP A 630 -35.30 16.46 39.35
CA ASP A 630 -35.50 16.47 40.79
C ASP A 630 -34.18 16.65 41.53
N SER A 631 -33.87 17.91 41.83
CA SER A 631 -33.14 18.30 43.06
C SER A 631 -33.05 19.82 43.16
N THR A 632 -34.21 20.46 43.43
CA THR A 632 -34.24 21.75 44.12
C THR A 632 -35.49 21.78 44.99
N THR A 633 -35.35 21.29 46.21
CA THR A 633 -36.00 21.75 47.42
C THR A 633 -35.43 20.95 48.62
N GLY A 634 -34.70 21.66 49.48
CA GLY A 634 -34.23 21.17 50.74
C GLY A 634 -33.01 21.90 51.21
#